data_61dde1061433a2412202e7d8d570dcf6
#
_entry.id   61dde1061433a2412202e7d8d570dcf6
#
_cell.length_a   1.000
_cell.length_b   1.000
_cell.length_c   1.000
_cell.angle_alpha   90.00
_cell.angle_beta   90.00
_cell.angle_gamma   90.00
#
_symmetry.space_group_name_H-M   'P 1'
#
loop_
_entity.id
_entity.type
_entity.pdbx_description
1 polymer ?
#
loop_
_entity_poly.entity_id
_entity_poly.type
_entity_poly.pdbx_seq_one_letter_code
_entity_poly.pdbx_strand_id
1 'polypeptide(L)'
;QRFEQVPLTAESRAFQHRDEVDTYLALHHLRERLENGELPEQLATEVPAASNNRWLDARRSRLLLTLGQTAERSGNTELALSLYAESTNSEARIRRLRVLERLKRYSEAYELAQAAREQAGESEAQALGRLLPRLARKLNQPAPQAVKAAEAPTYVLELPGPQSVERAVAEHLSTASAPVFYVENCLITGLFGLLLWPAIFKPLPGAFFHPFHSGPADLYREDFVRQRQAEIDVCLAQLDDGRY
;
A
#
# COMPACT_ATOMS: atom_id res chain seq x y z
N GLN A 1 12.48 12.67 -24.17
CA GLN A 1 11.36 12.24 -23.36
C GLN A 1 10.46 13.46 -23.10
N ARG A 2 9.14 13.31 -23.32
CA ARG A 2 8.18 14.35 -22.95
C ARG A 2 7.57 13.96 -21.61
N PHE A 3 7.52 14.93 -20.69
CA PHE A 3 6.85 14.78 -19.40
C PHE A 3 5.48 15.44 -19.46
N GLU A 4 4.52 14.90 -18.70
CA GLU A 4 3.23 15.55 -18.53
C GLU A 4 3.42 16.86 -17.78
N GLN A 5 2.75 17.91 -18.26
CA GLN A 5 2.83 19.21 -17.63
C GLN A 5 1.79 19.32 -16.51
N VAL A 6 2.24 19.07 -15.28
CA VAL A 6 1.40 19.24 -14.10
C VAL A 6 1.57 20.66 -13.57
N PRO A 7 0.49 21.45 -13.40
CA PRO A 7 0.58 22.78 -12.83
C PRO A 7 1.00 22.71 -11.35
N LEU A 8 2.17 23.28 -11.04
CA LEU A 8 2.67 23.40 -9.67
C LEU A 8 2.22 24.73 -9.10
N THR A 9 1.03 24.73 -8.49
CA THR A 9 0.43 25.91 -7.83
C THR A 9 0.82 25.96 -6.34
N ALA A 10 0.47 27.04 -5.66
CA ALA A 10 0.69 27.15 -4.22
C ALA A 10 -0.04 26.00 -3.46
N GLU A 11 -1.26 25.67 -3.90
CA GLU A 11 -2.09 24.63 -3.27
C GLU A 11 -1.56 23.21 -3.49
N SER A 12 -0.83 22.96 -4.58
CA SER A 12 -0.25 21.65 -4.89
C SER A 12 1.12 21.41 -4.25
N ARG A 13 1.70 22.41 -3.58
CA ARG A 13 2.99 22.25 -2.88
C ARG A 13 2.88 21.23 -1.76
N ALA A 14 3.95 20.47 -1.57
CA ALA A 14 4.05 19.49 -0.47
C ALA A 14 4.00 20.15 0.91
N PHE A 15 4.54 21.36 1.01
CA PHE A 15 4.58 22.17 2.23
C PHE A 15 3.84 23.49 2.01
N GLN A 16 2.91 23.78 2.91
CA GLN A 16 2.14 25.03 2.91
C GLN A 16 2.71 26.04 3.93
N HIS A 17 3.33 25.55 5.00
CA HIS A 17 3.83 26.32 6.11
C HIS A 17 5.26 25.92 6.48
N ARG A 18 5.98 26.81 7.17
CA ARG A 18 7.36 26.59 7.58
C ARG A 18 7.52 25.44 8.56
N ASP A 19 6.58 25.32 9.49
CA ASP A 19 6.56 24.24 10.50
C ASP A 19 6.45 22.84 9.87
N GLU A 20 5.83 22.73 8.71
CA GLU A 20 5.80 21.47 7.94
C GLU A 20 7.19 21.08 7.42
N VAL A 21 8.00 22.07 7.01
CA VAL A 21 9.40 21.84 6.61
C VAL A 21 10.22 21.40 7.83
N ASP A 22 10.04 22.06 8.97
CA ASP A 22 10.76 21.73 10.19
C ASP A 22 10.36 20.32 10.69
N THR A 23 9.08 19.96 10.60
CA THR A 23 8.61 18.59 10.87
C THR A 23 9.24 17.56 9.91
N TYR A 24 9.33 17.88 8.63
CA TYR A 24 9.98 17.01 7.65
C TYR A 24 11.44 16.76 8.01
N LEU A 25 12.19 17.81 8.35
CA LEU A 25 13.59 17.72 8.74
C LEU A 25 13.76 16.91 10.03
N ALA A 26 12.89 17.11 11.02
CA ALA A 26 12.89 16.32 12.25
C ALA A 26 12.68 14.82 11.97
N LEU A 27 11.70 14.46 11.16
CA LEU A 27 11.45 13.07 10.76
C LEU A 27 12.64 12.46 9.98
N HIS A 28 13.29 13.26 9.14
CA HIS A 28 14.47 12.83 8.39
C HIS A 28 15.65 12.54 9.34
N HIS A 29 15.97 13.45 10.25
CA HIS A 29 17.05 13.29 11.23
C HIS A 29 16.81 12.11 12.15
N LEU A 30 15.56 11.90 12.63
CA LEU A 30 15.24 10.73 13.46
C LEU A 30 15.48 9.43 12.71
N ARG A 31 15.15 9.40 11.41
CA ARG A 31 15.43 8.23 10.58
C ARG A 31 16.94 7.98 10.42
N GLU A 32 17.73 9.02 10.15
CA GLU A 32 19.20 8.91 10.04
C GLU A 32 19.81 8.41 11.35
N ARG A 33 19.38 8.95 12.49
CA ARG A 33 19.84 8.54 13.82
C ARG A 33 19.52 7.06 14.09
N LEU A 34 18.32 6.60 13.70
CA LEU A 34 17.95 5.19 13.79
C LEU A 34 18.82 4.31 12.89
N GLU A 35 19.09 4.72 11.65
CA GLU A 35 19.98 4.02 10.71
C GLU A 35 21.42 3.97 11.23
N ASN A 36 21.86 4.97 12.00
CA ASN A 36 23.14 5.01 12.68
C ASN A 36 23.17 4.19 13.98
N GLY A 37 22.10 3.50 14.33
CA GLY A 37 22.06 2.55 15.45
C GLY A 37 21.64 3.15 16.79
N GLU A 38 21.07 4.36 16.80
CA GLU A 38 20.51 4.92 18.04
C GLU A 38 19.27 4.14 18.49
N LEU A 39 19.08 4.03 19.79
CA LEU A 39 18.03 3.18 20.37
C LEU A 39 16.62 3.74 20.13
N PRO A 40 15.66 2.90 19.74
CA PRO A 40 14.29 3.32 19.45
C PRO A 40 13.59 3.96 20.66
N GLU A 41 13.96 3.62 21.89
CA GLU A 41 13.42 4.19 23.12
C GLU A 41 13.71 5.70 23.24
N GLN A 42 14.88 6.11 22.82
CA GLN A 42 15.28 7.53 22.83
C GLN A 42 14.58 8.29 21.72
N LEU A 43 14.59 7.74 20.51
CA LEU A 43 14.02 8.39 19.33
C LEU A 43 12.48 8.49 19.39
N ALA A 44 11.81 7.52 20.01
CA ALA A 44 10.36 7.49 20.10
C ALA A 44 9.76 8.73 20.77
N THR A 45 10.45 9.27 21.78
CA THR A 45 9.98 10.47 22.51
C THR A 45 10.11 11.76 21.71
N GLU A 46 10.92 11.76 20.66
CA GLU A 46 11.17 12.91 19.80
C GLU A 46 10.32 12.91 18.52
N VAL A 47 9.54 11.85 18.27
CA VAL A 47 8.70 11.76 17.06
C VAL A 47 7.65 12.88 17.09
N PRO A 48 7.60 13.75 16.07
CA PRO A 48 6.60 14.82 16.00
C PRO A 48 5.16 14.28 16.07
N ALA A 49 4.24 15.11 16.53
CA ALA A 49 2.81 14.79 16.52
C ALA A 49 2.30 14.54 15.10
N ALA A 50 1.13 13.88 15.01
CA ALA A 50 0.45 13.68 13.72
C ALA A 50 0.15 15.02 13.05
N SER A 51 0.30 15.08 11.73
CA SER A 51 0.10 16.28 10.92
C SER A 51 -1.14 16.13 10.03
N ASN A 52 -1.82 17.25 9.79
CA ASN A 52 -2.87 17.30 8.77
C ASN A 52 -2.30 17.19 7.33
N ASN A 53 -1.01 17.44 7.17
CA ASN A 53 -0.31 17.19 5.92
C ASN A 53 -0.11 15.68 5.72
N ARG A 54 -0.90 15.10 4.83
CA ARG A 54 -0.90 13.64 4.57
C ARG A 54 0.46 13.10 4.15
N TRP A 55 1.25 13.90 3.46
CA TRP A 55 2.58 13.47 3.02
C TRP A 55 3.55 13.35 4.21
N LEU A 56 3.48 14.29 5.15
CA LEU A 56 4.24 14.24 6.40
C LEU A 56 3.76 13.10 7.31
N ASP A 57 2.43 12.97 7.45
CA ASP A 57 1.87 11.91 8.30
C ASP A 57 2.22 10.50 7.79
N ALA A 58 2.25 10.30 6.48
CA ALA A 58 2.72 9.04 5.92
C ALA A 58 4.21 8.76 6.20
N ARG A 59 5.06 9.80 6.21
CA ARG A 59 6.48 9.67 6.60
C ARG A 59 6.63 9.37 8.09
N ARG A 60 5.85 10.06 8.92
CA ARG A 60 5.76 9.79 10.36
C ARG A 60 5.35 8.32 10.60
N SER A 61 4.30 7.88 9.96
CA SER A 61 3.79 6.51 10.10
C SER A 61 4.81 5.46 9.67
N ARG A 62 5.59 5.73 8.62
CA ARG A 62 6.69 4.84 8.19
C ARG A 62 7.84 4.85 9.19
N LEU A 63 8.19 5.99 9.77
CA LEU A 63 9.20 6.06 10.82
C LEU A 63 8.76 5.27 12.06
N LEU A 64 7.51 5.45 12.51
CA LEU A 64 6.93 4.68 13.62
C LEU A 64 6.95 3.17 13.37
N LEU A 65 6.62 2.74 12.15
CA LEU A 65 6.75 1.35 11.74
C LEU A 65 8.19 0.85 11.91
N THR A 66 9.18 1.61 11.42
CA THR A 66 10.59 1.21 11.48
C THR A 66 11.12 1.18 12.91
N LEU A 67 10.77 2.19 13.72
CA LEU A 67 11.09 2.22 15.16
C LEU A 67 10.46 1.01 15.87
N GLY A 68 9.19 0.73 15.61
CA GLY A 68 8.48 -0.42 16.18
C GLY A 68 9.12 -1.75 15.79
N GLN A 69 9.56 -1.90 14.54
CA GLN A 69 10.28 -3.09 14.08
C GLN A 69 11.64 -3.25 14.79
N THR A 70 12.34 -2.16 15.05
CA THR A 70 13.62 -2.18 15.78
C THR A 70 13.39 -2.52 17.25
N ALA A 71 12.39 -1.91 17.90
CA ALA A 71 11.99 -2.24 19.26
C ALA A 71 11.55 -3.72 19.40
N GLU A 72 10.81 -4.24 18.41
CA GLU A 72 10.40 -5.66 18.38
C GLU A 72 11.62 -6.60 18.29
N ARG A 73 12.63 -6.26 17.49
CA ARG A 73 13.86 -7.06 17.36
C ARG A 73 14.73 -7.01 18.63
N SER A 74 14.77 -5.88 19.33
CA SER A 74 15.48 -5.74 20.61
C SER A 74 14.71 -6.35 21.79
N GLY A 75 13.50 -6.86 21.57
CA GLY A 75 12.67 -7.48 22.60
C GLY A 75 11.81 -6.49 23.40
N ASN A 76 11.88 -5.19 23.10
CA ASN A 76 11.02 -4.18 23.73
C ASN A 76 9.61 -4.19 23.11
N THR A 77 8.84 -5.18 23.49
CA THR A 77 7.55 -5.50 22.86
C THR A 77 6.48 -4.45 23.17
N GLU A 78 6.47 -3.88 24.38
CA GLU A 78 5.46 -2.87 24.74
C GLU A 78 5.72 -1.56 23.99
N LEU A 79 6.98 -1.13 23.83
CA LEU A 79 7.32 0.00 22.99
C LEU A 79 6.92 -0.26 21.52
N ALA A 80 7.17 -1.47 21.00
CA ALA A 80 6.77 -1.83 19.65
C ALA A 80 5.24 -1.71 19.45
N LEU A 81 4.45 -2.19 20.42
CA LEU A 81 3.00 -2.10 20.39
C LEU A 81 2.49 -0.64 20.41
N SER A 82 3.10 0.23 21.22
CA SER A 82 2.73 1.65 21.26
C SER A 82 3.05 2.35 19.94
N LEU A 83 4.25 2.14 19.38
CA LEU A 83 4.68 2.73 18.12
C LEU A 83 3.79 2.25 16.93
N TYR A 84 3.46 0.98 16.89
CA TYR A 84 2.53 0.45 15.89
C TYR A 84 1.11 1.01 16.05
N ALA A 85 0.67 1.28 17.28
CA ALA A 85 -0.64 1.86 17.54
C ALA A 85 -0.77 3.30 17.03
N GLU A 86 0.31 4.07 17.07
CA GLU A 86 0.36 5.45 16.58
C GLU A 86 0.53 5.56 15.05
N SER A 87 0.92 4.47 14.39
CA SER A 87 1.13 4.45 12.95
C SER A 87 -0.18 4.20 12.20
N THR A 88 -0.45 4.99 11.18
CA THR A 88 -1.56 4.78 10.24
C THR A 88 -1.23 3.76 9.13
N ASN A 89 0.00 3.23 9.11
CA ASN A 89 0.46 2.27 8.12
C ASN A 89 -0.19 0.89 8.33
N SER A 90 -0.71 0.28 7.26
CA SER A 90 -1.36 -1.04 7.31
C SER A 90 -0.42 -2.16 7.78
N GLU A 91 0.87 -2.11 7.39
CA GLU A 91 1.86 -3.08 7.87
C GLU A 91 2.06 -2.97 9.40
N ALA A 92 2.06 -1.75 9.95
CA ALA A 92 2.17 -1.55 11.39
C ALA A 92 0.96 -2.16 12.13
N ARG A 93 -0.25 -1.98 11.61
CA ARG A 93 -1.46 -2.61 12.16
C ARG A 93 -1.34 -4.13 12.17
N ILE A 94 -0.95 -4.74 11.06
CA ILE A 94 -0.77 -6.20 10.98
C ILE A 94 0.34 -6.69 11.92
N ARG A 95 1.45 -5.97 12.04
CA ARG A 95 2.52 -6.31 12.99
C ARG A 95 2.04 -6.23 14.43
N ARG A 96 1.30 -5.17 14.80
CA ARG A 96 0.69 -5.05 16.12
C ARG A 96 -0.15 -6.27 16.47
N LEU A 97 -1.01 -6.71 15.56
CA LEU A 97 -1.85 -7.90 15.75
C LEU A 97 -1.02 -9.17 15.97
N ARG A 98 0.05 -9.36 15.20
CA ARG A 98 0.96 -10.52 15.36
C ARG A 98 1.71 -10.49 16.68
N VAL A 99 2.12 -9.30 17.14
CA VAL A 99 2.77 -9.14 18.44
C VAL A 99 1.80 -9.47 19.57
N LEU A 100 0.56 -8.94 19.52
CA LEU A 100 -0.49 -9.26 20.49
C LEU A 100 -0.80 -10.77 20.52
N GLU A 101 -0.88 -11.43 19.36
CA GLU A 101 -1.07 -12.88 19.27
C GLU A 101 0.06 -13.65 19.96
N ARG A 102 1.32 -13.24 19.74
CA ARG A 102 2.51 -13.83 20.38
C ARG A 102 2.49 -13.66 21.90
N LEU A 103 1.99 -12.51 22.38
CA LEU A 103 1.80 -12.24 23.79
C LEU A 103 0.53 -12.92 24.37
N LYS A 104 -0.19 -13.72 23.58
CA LYS A 104 -1.44 -14.37 23.94
C LYS A 104 -2.59 -13.38 24.32
N ARG A 105 -2.49 -12.11 23.94
CA ARG A 105 -3.53 -11.09 24.10
C ARG A 105 -4.58 -11.24 22.99
N TYR A 106 -5.20 -12.42 22.92
CA TYR A 106 -6.04 -12.84 21.80
C TYR A 106 -7.30 -12.00 21.63
N SER A 107 -7.95 -11.61 22.74
CA SER A 107 -9.19 -10.79 22.71
C SER A 107 -8.91 -9.44 22.06
N GLU A 108 -7.89 -8.74 22.55
CA GLU A 108 -7.48 -7.44 22.02
C GLU A 108 -7.09 -7.53 20.54
N ALA A 109 -6.29 -8.55 20.18
CA ALA A 109 -5.90 -8.77 18.79
C ALA A 109 -7.12 -9.02 17.88
N TYR A 110 -8.11 -9.75 18.36
CA TYR A 110 -9.32 -10.07 17.60
C TYR A 110 -10.19 -8.84 17.40
N GLU A 111 -10.44 -8.06 18.43
CA GLU A 111 -11.23 -6.81 18.37
C GLU A 111 -10.58 -5.79 17.40
N LEU A 112 -9.28 -5.57 17.52
CA LEU A 112 -8.54 -4.68 16.63
C LEU A 112 -8.55 -5.19 15.17
N ALA A 113 -8.43 -6.51 14.97
CA ALA A 113 -8.48 -7.10 13.64
C ALA A 113 -9.87 -6.96 12.99
N GLN A 114 -10.94 -7.10 13.77
CA GLN A 114 -12.30 -6.86 13.29
C GLN A 114 -12.53 -5.40 12.90
N ALA A 115 -12.12 -4.45 13.75
CA ALA A 115 -12.22 -3.02 13.46
C ALA A 115 -11.43 -2.62 12.20
N ALA A 116 -10.24 -3.18 12.00
CA ALA A 116 -9.41 -2.90 10.83
C ALA A 116 -10.04 -3.40 9.52
N ARG A 117 -10.87 -4.44 9.57
CA ARG A 117 -11.44 -5.09 8.38
C ARG A 117 -12.31 -4.16 7.53
N GLU A 118 -13.01 -3.22 8.15
CA GLU A 118 -13.93 -2.31 7.45
C GLU A 118 -13.22 -1.32 6.52
N GLN A 119 -11.97 -0.99 6.83
CA GLN A 119 -11.18 0.00 6.11
C GLN A 119 -9.93 -0.59 5.44
N ALA A 120 -9.78 -1.92 5.50
CA ALA A 120 -8.60 -2.61 5.01
C ALA A 120 -8.49 -2.53 3.48
N GLY A 121 -7.33 -2.14 2.99
CA GLY A 121 -6.93 -2.34 1.59
C GLY A 121 -6.77 -3.84 1.29
N GLU A 122 -6.65 -4.20 0.01
CA GLU A 122 -6.65 -5.61 -0.43
C GLU A 122 -5.57 -6.46 0.27
N SER A 123 -4.34 -5.98 0.34
CA SER A 123 -3.23 -6.66 1.02
C SER A 123 -3.47 -6.87 2.51
N GLU A 124 -4.00 -5.85 3.19
CA GLU A 124 -4.35 -5.91 4.60
C GLU A 124 -5.53 -6.85 4.83
N ALA A 125 -6.58 -6.79 4.00
CA ALA A 125 -7.73 -7.67 4.05
C ALA A 125 -7.33 -9.16 3.90
N GLN A 126 -6.37 -9.45 3.01
CA GLN A 126 -5.83 -10.79 2.87
C GLN A 126 -5.08 -11.26 4.14
N ALA A 127 -4.30 -10.38 4.76
CA ALA A 127 -3.60 -10.68 6.01
C ALA A 127 -4.59 -10.92 7.16
N LEU A 128 -5.61 -10.07 7.30
CA LEU A 128 -6.69 -10.20 8.28
C LEU A 128 -7.52 -11.46 8.06
N GLY A 129 -7.79 -11.84 6.79
CA GLY A 129 -8.49 -13.07 6.43
C GLY A 129 -7.79 -14.34 6.92
N ARG A 130 -6.46 -14.30 7.07
CA ARG A 130 -5.67 -15.40 7.66
C ARG A 130 -5.59 -15.34 9.19
N LEU A 131 -5.62 -14.14 9.76
CA LEU A 131 -5.42 -13.87 11.17
C LEU A 131 -6.71 -14.10 11.99
N LEU A 132 -7.83 -13.56 11.53
CA LEU A 132 -9.12 -13.62 12.22
C LEU A 132 -9.59 -15.05 12.52
N PRO A 133 -9.59 -16.02 11.58
CA PRO A 133 -10.01 -17.38 11.89
C PRO A 133 -9.09 -18.07 12.92
N ARG A 134 -7.82 -17.70 12.94
CA ARG A 134 -6.84 -18.25 13.89
C ARG A 134 -7.07 -17.70 15.30
N LEU A 135 -7.32 -16.38 15.41
CA LEU A 135 -7.63 -15.74 16.69
C LEU A 135 -9.00 -16.22 17.24
N ALA A 136 -10.04 -16.32 16.39
CA ALA A 136 -11.34 -16.85 16.78
C ALA A 136 -11.24 -18.24 17.39
N ARG A 137 -10.45 -19.15 16.79
CA ARG A 137 -10.21 -20.48 17.35
C ARG A 137 -9.54 -20.44 18.72
N LYS A 138 -8.61 -19.48 18.95
CA LYS A 138 -7.96 -19.31 20.26
C LYS A 138 -8.93 -18.81 21.34
N LEU A 139 -9.99 -18.12 20.92
CA LEU A 139 -11.04 -17.59 21.80
C LEU A 139 -12.27 -18.50 21.90
N ASN A 140 -12.23 -19.70 21.29
CA ASN A 140 -13.37 -20.61 21.18
C ASN A 140 -14.62 -19.93 20.57
N GLN A 141 -14.42 -19.00 19.65
CA GLN A 141 -15.46 -18.31 18.89
C GLN A 141 -15.63 -18.95 17.50
N PRO A 142 -16.84 -18.83 16.89
CA PRO A 142 -17.06 -19.28 15.53
C PRO A 142 -16.12 -18.52 14.58
N ALA A 143 -15.31 -19.27 13.83
CA ALA A 143 -14.40 -18.66 12.86
C ALA A 143 -15.18 -18.10 11.68
N PRO A 144 -14.80 -16.90 11.15
CA PRO A 144 -15.35 -16.41 9.89
C PRO A 144 -15.16 -17.47 8.79
N GLN A 145 -16.21 -17.71 8.00
CA GLN A 145 -16.08 -18.64 6.87
C GLN A 145 -15.06 -18.11 5.87
N ALA A 146 -14.09 -18.94 5.54
CA ALA A 146 -13.18 -18.63 4.45
C ALA A 146 -13.97 -18.69 3.14
N VAL A 147 -13.91 -17.60 2.37
CA VAL A 147 -14.40 -17.63 0.98
C VAL A 147 -13.49 -18.59 0.22
N LYS A 148 -14.06 -19.73 -0.20
CA LYS A 148 -13.33 -20.65 -1.09
C LYS A 148 -12.99 -19.90 -2.36
N ALA A 149 -11.69 -19.81 -2.67
CA ALA A 149 -11.28 -19.33 -3.99
C ALA A 149 -11.90 -20.24 -5.04
N ALA A 150 -12.44 -19.65 -6.11
CA ALA A 150 -12.89 -20.45 -7.26
C ALA A 150 -11.70 -21.26 -7.79
N GLU A 151 -11.92 -22.53 -8.07
CA GLU A 151 -10.88 -23.35 -8.68
C GLU A 151 -10.60 -22.81 -10.08
N ALA A 152 -9.36 -22.35 -10.28
CA ALA A 152 -8.94 -21.94 -11.62
C ALA A 152 -8.84 -23.18 -12.52
N PRO A 153 -9.35 -23.12 -13.77
CA PRO A 153 -9.17 -24.22 -14.71
C PRO A 153 -7.68 -24.47 -14.94
N THR A 154 -7.26 -25.71 -14.78
CA THR A 154 -5.86 -26.13 -14.95
C THR A 154 -5.73 -26.95 -16.22
N TYR A 155 -4.83 -26.53 -17.10
CA TYR A 155 -4.50 -27.24 -18.32
C TYR A 155 -3.07 -27.80 -18.22
N VAL A 156 -2.89 -29.05 -18.57
CA VAL A 156 -1.58 -29.68 -18.72
C VAL A 156 -1.24 -29.69 -20.19
N LEU A 157 -0.19 -29.00 -20.59
CA LEU A 157 0.25 -28.85 -21.98
C LEU A 157 1.60 -29.52 -22.17
N GLU A 158 1.73 -30.34 -23.23
CA GLU A 158 3.02 -30.81 -23.70
C GLU A 158 3.62 -29.77 -24.64
N LEU A 159 4.66 -29.08 -24.22
CA LEU A 159 5.27 -28.00 -24.98
C LEU A 159 6.47 -28.52 -25.78
N PRO A 160 6.52 -28.22 -27.10
CA PRO A 160 7.60 -28.70 -27.94
C PRO A 160 8.88 -27.88 -27.77
N GLY A 161 9.96 -28.54 -27.33
CA GLY A 161 11.32 -28.02 -27.40
C GLY A 161 11.75 -26.98 -26.35
N PRO A 162 13.02 -26.59 -26.33
CA PRO A 162 13.56 -25.60 -25.39
C PRO A 162 13.25 -24.18 -25.85
N GLN A 163 12.17 -23.60 -25.39
CA GLN A 163 11.81 -22.16 -25.57
C GLN A 163 11.22 -21.60 -24.30
N SER A 164 10.98 -20.27 -24.23
CA SER A 164 10.31 -19.72 -23.06
C SER A 164 8.90 -20.30 -22.93
N VAL A 165 8.48 -20.60 -21.70
CA VAL A 165 7.18 -21.21 -21.41
C VAL A 165 6.04 -20.33 -21.94
N GLU A 166 6.15 -19.01 -21.76
CA GLU A 166 5.14 -18.04 -22.19
C GLU A 166 4.93 -18.07 -23.71
N ARG A 167 6.05 -18.15 -24.47
CA ARG A 167 5.97 -18.23 -25.92
C ARG A 167 5.40 -19.57 -26.38
N ALA A 168 5.84 -20.67 -25.80
CA ALA A 168 5.33 -22.00 -26.12
C ALA A 168 3.82 -22.12 -25.86
N VAL A 169 3.34 -21.57 -24.73
CA VAL A 169 1.92 -21.54 -24.38
C VAL A 169 1.15 -20.63 -25.36
N ALA A 170 1.67 -19.44 -25.70
CA ALA A 170 1.06 -18.54 -26.64
C ALA A 170 0.91 -19.19 -28.03
N GLU A 171 1.95 -19.86 -28.53
CA GLU A 171 1.94 -20.58 -29.79
C GLU A 171 0.96 -21.78 -29.78
N HIS A 172 0.90 -22.53 -28.67
CA HIS A 172 0.00 -23.67 -28.52
C HIS A 172 -1.47 -23.25 -28.51
N LEU A 173 -1.79 -22.15 -27.81
CA LEU A 173 -3.17 -21.67 -27.66
C LEU A 173 -3.64 -20.78 -28.84
N SER A 174 -2.73 -20.28 -29.67
CA SER A 174 -3.04 -19.36 -30.75
C SER A 174 -3.71 -20.08 -31.93
N THR A 175 -4.80 -19.50 -32.44
CA THR A 175 -5.46 -19.94 -33.67
C THR A 175 -5.60 -18.77 -34.63
N ALA A 176 -5.91 -19.03 -35.91
CA ALA A 176 -6.14 -17.98 -36.91
C ALA A 176 -7.31 -17.06 -36.54
N SER A 177 -8.34 -17.59 -35.87
CA SER A 177 -9.51 -16.85 -35.42
C SER A 177 -9.40 -16.27 -34.00
N ALA A 178 -8.42 -16.74 -33.21
CA ALA A 178 -8.18 -16.30 -31.84
C ALA A 178 -6.67 -16.25 -31.58
N PRO A 179 -5.96 -15.23 -32.09
CA PRO A 179 -4.53 -15.09 -31.88
C PRO A 179 -4.22 -14.77 -30.40
N VAL A 180 -3.16 -15.38 -29.89
CA VAL A 180 -2.68 -15.15 -28.52
C VAL A 180 -1.37 -14.36 -28.58
N PHE A 181 -1.31 -13.29 -27.79
CA PHE A 181 -0.15 -12.41 -27.71
C PHE A 181 0.43 -12.43 -26.28
N TYR A 182 1.75 -12.54 -26.20
CA TYR A 182 2.46 -12.36 -24.94
C TYR A 182 2.70 -10.87 -24.72
N VAL A 183 2.03 -10.28 -23.74
CA VAL A 183 2.05 -8.83 -23.48
C VAL A 183 2.56 -8.46 -22.07
N GLU A 184 2.93 -9.45 -21.28
CA GLU A 184 3.59 -9.32 -19.95
C GLU A 184 2.98 -8.23 -19.06
N ASN A 185 1.68 -8.17 -18.92
CA ASN A 185 0.96 -7.14 -18.18
C ASN A 185 1.07 -5.70 -18.74
N CYS A 186 1.90 -5.46 -19.75
CA CYS A 186 2.12 -4.11 -20.30
C CYS A 186 0.84 -3.56 -20.97
N LEU A 187 0.10 -4.38 -21.68
CA LEU A 187 -1.09 -3.92 -22.40
C LEU A 187 -2.18 -3.45 -21.44
N ILE A 188 -2.56 -4.29 -20.47
CA ILE A 188 -3.64 -3.96 -19.53
C ILE A 188 -3.26 -2.76 -18.67
N THR A 189 -2.07 -2.76 -18.10
CA THR A 189 -1.59 -1.64 -17.27
C THR A 189 -1.42 -0.37 -18.08
N GLY A 190 -1.00 -0.47 -19.36
CA GLY A 190 -0.87 0.68 -20.26
C GLY A 190 -2.22 1.27 -20.64
N LEU A 191 -3.20 0.46 -21.02
CA LEU A 191 -4.57 0.91 -21.33
C LEU A 191 -5.23 1.53 -20.10
N PHE A 192 -5.08 0.91 -18.93
CA PHE A 192 -5.60 1.44 -17.68
C PHE A 192 -4.94 2.77 -17.32
N GLY A 193 -3.62 2.88 -17.49
CA GLY A 193 -2.89 4.13 -17.30
C GLY A 193 -3.34 5.25 -18.23
N LEU A 194 -3.63 4.94 -19.50
CA LEU A 194 -4.16 5.91 -20.47
C LEU A 194 -5.58 6.36 -20.10
N LEU A 195 -6.45 5.44 -19.73
CA LEU A 195 -7.81 5.76 -19.30
C LEU A 195 -7.81 6.67 -18.06
N LEU A 196 -6.98 6.35 -17.08
CA LEU A 196 -6.89 7.09 -15.82
C LEU A 196 -5.89 8.25 -15.84
N TRP A 197 -5.36 8.61 -17.01
CA TRP A 197 -4.35 9.67 -17.15
C TRP A 197 -4.71 10.97 -16.44
N PRO A 198 -5.94 11.53 -16.59
CA PRO A 198 -6.33 12.75 -15.89
C PRO A 198 -6.32 12.60 -14.35
N ALA A 199 -6.71 11.44 -13.85
CA ALA A 199 -6.69 11.15 -12.42
C ALA A 199 -5.26 10.98 -11.88
N ILE A 200 -4.39 10.27 -12.63
CA ILE A 200 -2.99 10.05 -12.26
C ILE A 200 -2.24 11.37 -12.15
N PHE A 201 -2.40 12.27 -13.13
CA PHE A 201 -1.68 13.54 -13.19
C PHE A 201 -2.42 14.72 -12.55
N LYS A 202 -3.47 14.45 -11.75
CA LYS A 202 -4.12 15.47 -10.93
C LYS A 202 -3.12 16.12 -9.96
N PRO A 203 -2.98 17.45 -9.95
CA PRO A 203 -2.10 18.16 -9.04
C PRO A 203 -2.65 18.15 -7.61
N LEU A 204 -2.14 17.27 -6.78
CA LEU A 204 -2.45 17.16 -5.35
C LEU A 204 -1.24 17.52 -4.49
N PRO A 205 -1.43 18.02 -3.26
CA PRO A 205 -0.35 18.31 -2.34
C PRO A 205 0.56 17.09 -2.12
N GLY A 206 1.86 17.24 -2.41
CA GLY A 206 2.85 16.17 -2.27
C GLY A 206 2.81 15.07 -3.33
N ALA A 207 1.99 15.21 -4.38
CA ALA A 207 2.00 14.29 -5.52
C ALA A 207 3.15 14.60 -6.49
N PHE A 208 3.42 15.87 -6.73
CA PHE A 208 4.48 16.32 -7.64
C PHE A 208 5.35 17.38 -6.98
N PHE A 209 6.68 17.26 -7.11
CA PHE A 209 7.66 18.16 -6.52
C PHE A 209 8.41 18.98 -7.56
N HIS A 210 8.44 18.53 -8.81
CA HIS A 210 9.08 19.21 -9.93
C HIS A 210 8.45 18.74 -11.26
N PRO A 211 8.60 19.50 -12.35
CA PRO A 211 7.93 19.24 -13.64
C PRO A 211 8.49 18.01 -14.41
N PHE A 212 9.52 17.37 -13.91
CA PHE A 212 10.14 16.20 -14.54
C PHE A 212 9.75 14.88 -13.91
N HIS A 213 8.69 14.86 -13.10
CA HIS A 213 8.15 13.60 -12.57
C HIS A 213 7.46 12.82 -13.69
N SER A 214 7.80 11.54 -13.84
CA SER A 214 7.14 10.61 -14.77
C SER A 214 5.79 10.10 -14.26
N GLY A 215 5.49 10.33 -13.00
CA GLY A 215 4.24 9.98 -12.31
C GLY A 215 4.20 10.58 -10.91
N PRO A 216 3.05 10.59 -10.25
CA PRO A 216 2.93 11.15 -8.92
C PRO A 216 3.65 10.32 -7.86
N ALA A 217 4.23 10.98 -6.86
CA ALA A 217 4.96 10.34 -5.77
C ALA A 217 4.09 9.45 -4.87
N ASP A 218 2.78 9.60 -4.95
CA ASP A 218 1.79 8.84 -4.20
C ASP A 218 1.13 7.71 -5.02
N LEU A 219 1.59 7.41 -6.24
CA LEU A 219 0.98 6.44 -7.16
C LEU A 219 0.73 5.06 -6.52
N TYR A 220 1.65 4.60 -5.69
CA TYR A 220 1.59 3.29 -5.04
C TYR A 220 1.15 3.36 -3.58
N ARG A 221 0.52 4.47 -3.16
CA ARG A 221 0.01 4.60 -1.79
C ARG A 221 -1.41 4.05 -1.67
N GLU A 222 -1.73 3.50 -0.53
CA GLU A 222 -3.05 2.92 -0.24
C GLU A 222 -4.20 3.92 -0.39
N ASP A 223 -3.94 5.20 -0.19
CA ASP A 223 -4.93 6.27 -0.28
C ASP A 223 -5.02 6.94 -1.66
N PHE A 224 -4.24 6.47 -2.65
CA PHE A 224 -4.18 7.06 -4.01
C PHE A 224 -5.57 7.15 -4.67
N VAL A 225 -6.30 6.05 -4.70
CA VAL A 225 -7.64 5.96 -5.30
C VAL A 225 -8.60 6.89 -4.57
N ARG A 226 -8.64 6.82 -3.25
CA ARG A 226 -9.55 7.64 -2.43
C ARG A 226 -9.37 9.14 -2.65
N GLN A 227 -8.14 9.60 -2.86
CA GLN A 227 -7.85 11.02 -3.11
C GLN A 227 -8.28 11.49 -4.51
N ARG A 228 -8.45 10.57 -5.44
CA ARG A 228 -8.77 10.83 -6.85
C ARG A 228 -10.09 10.21 -7.28
N GLN A 229 -10.91 9.76 -6.31
CA GLN A 229 -12.12 8.98 -6.60
C GLN A 229 -13.02 9.65 -7.62
N ALA A 230 -13.27 10.95 -7.48
CA ALA A 230 -14.13 11.68 -8.40
C ALA A 230 -13.59 11.68 -9.85
N GLU A 231 -12.29 11.86 -10.03
CA GLU A 231 -11.65 11.82 -11.34
C GLU A 231 -11.63 10.41 -11.93
N ILE A 232 -11.38 9.42 -11.08
CA ILE A 232 -11.42 8.01 -11.47
C ILE A 232 -12.82 7.63 -11.94
N ASP A 233 -13.86 8.03 -11.21
CA ASP A 233 -15.25 7.76 -11.59
C ASP A 233 -15.60 8.40 -12.94
N VAL A 234 -15.15 9.64 -13.19
CA VAL A 234 -15.32 10.30 -14.49
C VAL A 234 -14.60 9.55 -15.61
N CYS A 235 -13.37 9.08 -15.36
CA CYS A 235 -12.63 8.30 -16.35
C CYS A 235 -13.31 6.96 -16.65
N LEU A 236 -13.77 6.25 -15.62
CA LEU A 236 -14.45 4.96 -15.78
C LEU A 236 -15.79 5.10 -16.50
N ALA A 237 -16.55 6.17 -16.26
CA ALA A 237 -17.80 6.43 -16.95
C ALA A 237 -17.63 6.55 -18.49
N GLN A 238 -16.43 6.87 -18.99
CA GLN A 238 -16.14 6.90 -20.43
C GLN A 238 -16.23 5.51 -21.08
N LEU A 239 -16.03 4.45 -20.30
CA LEU A 239 -16.19 3.07 -20.82
C LEU A 239 -17.64 2.75 -21.13
N ASP A 240 -18.59 3.33 -20.38
CA ASP A 240 -20.03 3.08 -20.56
C ASP A 240 -20.59 3.85 -21.77
N ASP A 241 -20.03 5.02 -22.08
CA ASP A 241 -20.52 5.89 -23.17
C ASP A 241 -19.65 5.85 -24.44
N GLY A 242 -18.59 5.03 -24.44
CA GLY A 242 -17.74 4.78 -25.61
C GLY A 242 -16.86 5.96 -26.03
N ARG A 243 -16.55 6.87 -25.09
CA ARG A 243 -15.67 8.04 -25.33
C ARG A 243 -14.19 7.81 -25.01
N TYR A 244 -13.79 6.57 -24.84
CA TYR A 244 -12.41 6.16 -24.54
C TYR A 244 -11.55 5.98 -25.79
#